data_3bcf3cdfaf8bcbd4831e69ab9391750a
#
_entry.id   3bcf3cdfaf8bcbd4831e69ab9391750a
#
_cell.length_a   1.000
_cell.length_b   1.000
_cell.length_c   1.000
_cell.angle_alpha   90.00
_cell.angle_beta   90.00
_cell.angle_gamma   90.00
#
_symmetry.space_group_name_H-M   'P 1'
#
loop_
_entity.id
_entity.type
_entity.pdbx_description
1 polymer ?
#
loop_
_entity_poly.entity_id
_entity_poly.type
_entity_poly.pdbx_seq_one_letter_code
_entity_poly.pdbx_strand_id
1 'polypeptide(L)'
;MASTFFGLNIAVSGMNTYNAVLNTTAHNISNTKTAGYSKQVVNQQAKKALSLKTSFGMQGTGVEVTEIVNTRDSYYDYKYRKSTTTLGYYDTAKYYMSSIEDYLYVKDEKSGGLSTSLDSFFKSLINMTTDSTDTTKRAETAGYADALGEYARKMSTNLQTLQNDINTEISSTVKQINAYAEQLAALTKQINSLEVYGNQANDLRDQRARILDELSQLADVEVTEKNPETGSGLHQYIVALGGNILVDTYNYKTISVEASKTKDNQCDNQGLYGLKWSDGQSFNIRNTVLGGKLQALFELRDGNNGENFTAKLTNNGNGSCIGTKNNKSTITLSAKSVSGANNCDLAKLSIPEANACLTIAGKDYKYDSFEVTVGIDGTYTYTFTLSEPLEEADKKNIKTAFDNSESASIGDSVDFRGIPYYMSQLNEFIRTFSANVNQLQNAGYDMDNNKGVDLFVGLDSQTDKQMNMIELIRNTKDGYYYLNGSKVFSGKVTGGTTDAPKAAAGSDLESYLTNNEYTIKGKSETAVSANGISGKKYTLLDKNGEEAETIFVPDDSKNVFTFSSSTKESTDGNIYSSYYNVTAARFQANKDVVKDGRLIAAAKYS
;
A
#
# COMPACT_ATOMS: atom_id res chain seq x y z
N MET A 1 -72.51 9.26 45.60
CA MET A 1 -73.41 9.26 44.43
C MET A 1 -72.54 9.32 43.18
N ALA A 2 -72.70 8.36 42.29
CA ALA A 2 -72.05 8.49 40.98
C ALA A 2 -72.63 9.71 40.28
N SER A 3 -71.77 10.60 39.77
CA SER A 3 -72.22 11.81 39.04
C SER A 3 -73.10 11.38 37.86
N THR A 4 -74.23 12.09 37.64
CA THR A 4 -75.11 11.87 36.47
C THR A 4 -74.38 11.91 35.13
N PHE A 5 -73.16 12.53 35.11
CA PHE A 5 -72.30 12.63 33.96
C PHE A 5 -71.23 11.54 33.89
N PHE A 6 -71.25 10.51 34.73
CA PHE A 6 -70.25 9.46 34.80
C PHE A 6 -70.14 8.71 33.45
N GLY A 7 -71.24 8.28 32.88
CA GLY A 7 -71.28 7.65 31.55
C GLY A 7 -70.81 8.56 30.45
N LEU A 8 -71.07 9.89 30.52
CA LEU A 8 -70.52 10.84 29.55
C LEU A 8 -69.03 10.96 29.65
N ASN A 9 -68.44 10.95 30.86
CA ASN A 9 -66.98 10.97 31.04
C ASN A 9 -66.31 9.72 30.47
N ILE A 10 -66.92 8.53 30.59
CA ILE A 10 -66.45 7.32 29.94
C ILE A 10 -66.48 7.47 28.44
N ALA A 11 -67.58 7.97 27.85
CA ALA A 11 -67.67 8.17 26.39
C ALA A 11 -66.66 9.20 25.88
N VAL A 12 -66.44 10.32 26.61
CA VAL A 12 -65.44 11.34 26.29
C VAL A 12 -64.02 10.73 26.34
N SER A 13 -63.73 9.89 27.34
CA SER A 13 -62.41 9.23 27.41
C SER A 13 -62.17 8.30 26.20
N GLY A 14 -63.18 7.57 25.76
CA GLY A 14 -63.13 6.74 24.55
C GLY A 14 -62.91 7.57 23.29
N MET A 15 -63.67 8.65 23.15
CA MET A 15 -63.55 9.56 21.99
C MET A 15 -62.15 10.20 21.90
N ASN A 16 -61.57 10.64 23.01
CA ASN A 16 -60.21 11.20 23.05
C ASN A 16 -59.16 10.15 22.67
N THR A 17 -59.31 8.92 23.16
CA THR A 17 -58.41 7.81 22.82
C THR A 17 -58.48 7.47 21.31
N TYR A 18 -59.69 7.35 20.74
CA TYR A 18 -59.87 7.10 19.33
C TYR A 18 -59.39 8.25 18.44
N ASN A 19 -59.54 9.52 18.87
CA ASN A 19 -58.96 10.67 18.17
C ASN A 19 -57.41 10.57 18.12
N ALA A 20 -56.78 10.17 19.22
CA ALA A 20 -55.32 9.93 19.24
C ALA A 20 -54.93 8.82 18.26
N VAL A 21 -55.68 7.71 18.21
CA VAL A 21 -55.43 6.60 17.25
C VAL A 21 -55.61 7.08 15.80
N LEU A 22 -56.65 7.85 15.50
CA LEU A 22 -56.90 8.41 14.15
C LEU A 22 -55.78 9.36 13.73
N ASN A 23 -55.34 10.27 14.62
CA ASN A 23 -54.26 11.20 14.35
C ASN A 23 -52.95 10.46 14.11
N THR A 24 -52.60 9.45 14.91
CA THR A 24 -51.42 8.61 14.72
C THR A 24 -51.51 7.83 13.42
N THR A 25 -52.69 7.32 13.05
CA THR A 25 -52.88 6.61 11.77
C THR A 25 -52.69 7.56 10.59
N ALA A 26 -53.25 8.77 10.64
CA ALA A 26 -53.07 9.81 9.62
C ALA A 26 -51.58 10.19 9.48
N HIS A 27 -50.87 10.33 10.62
CA HIS A 27 -49.42 10.57 10.63
C HIS A 27 -48.63 9.43 9.99
N ASN A 28 -48.96 8.17 10.28
CA ASN A 28 -48.35 6.99 9.66
C ASN A 28 -48.57 6.98 8.14
N ILE A 29 -49.81 7.28 7.67
CA ILE A 29 -50.15 7.32 6.24
C ILE A 29 -49.34 8.43 5.53
N SER A 30 -49.30 9.62 6.13
CA SER A 30 -48.59 10.78 5.57
C SER A 30 -47.08 10.51 5.42
N ASN A 31 -46.49 9.74 6.34
CA ASN A 31 -45.07 9.45 6.37
C ASN A 31 -44.69 8.08 5.77
N THR A 32 -45.61 7.39 5.11
CA THR A 32 -45.35 6.03 4.52
C THR A 32 -44.15 6.02 3.58
N LYS A 33 -43.82 7.11 2.87
CA LYS A 33 -42.69 7.24 1.94
C LYS A 33 -41.50 8.00 2.54
N THR A 34 -41.60 8.43 3.79
CA THR A 34 -40.50 9.15 4.46
C THR A 34 -39.40 8.16 4.85
N ALA A 35 -38.20 8.36 4.34
CA ALA A 35 -37.06 7.48 4.65
C ALA A 35 -36.73 7.50 6.15
N GLY A 36 -36.57 6.32 6.74
CA GLY A 36 -36.26 6.17 8.17
C GLY A 36 -37.45 6.30 9.12
N TYR A 37 -38.65 6.55 8.60
CA TYR A 37 -39.86 6.64 9.43
C TYR A 37 -40.27 5.24 9.92
N SER A 38 -40.55 5.14 11.23
CA SER A 38 -41.07 3.93 11.86
C SER A 38 -42.54 4.08 12.21
N LYS A 39 -43.36 3.05 11.93
CA LYS A 39 -44.79 3.05 12.26
C LYS A 39 -44.99 3.28 13.76
N GLN A 40 -45.83 4.24 14.11
CA GLN A 40 -46.21 4.53 15.48
C GLN A 40 -47.51 3.81 15.84
N VAL A 41 -47.58 3.30 17.07
CA VAL A 41 -48.74 2.61 17.61
C VAL A 41 -49.14 3.26 18.93
N VAL A 42 -50.45 3.47 19.10
CA VAL A 42 -51.02 4.01 20.34
C VAL A 42 -51.31 2.87 21.29
N ASN A 43 -50.61 2.84 22.43
CA ASN A 43 -50.91 1.95 23.55
C ASN A 43 -52.02 2.54 24.40
N GLN A 44 -53.03 1.72 24.65
CA GLN A 44 -54.19 2.13 25.42
C GLN A 44 -54.48 1.13 26.53
N GLN A 45 -54.93 1.64 27.67
CA GLN A 45 -55.33 0.81 28.80
C GLN A 45 -56.65 1.30 29.42
N ALA A 46 -57.32 0.39 30.16
CA ALA A 46 -58.45 0.78 30.94
C ALA A 46 -58.01 1.69 32.11
N LYS A 47 -58.69 2.82 32.27
CA LYS A 47 -58.48 3.68 33.45
C LYS A 47 -58.73 2.92 34.75
N LYS A 48 -58.04 3.32 35.81
CA LYS A 48 -58.17 2.72 37.13
C LYS A 48 -59.63 2.72 37.55
N ALA A 49 -60.20 1.52 37.77
CA ALA A 49 -61.59 1.35 38.16
C ALA A 49 -61.88 2.00 39.52
N LEU A 50 -63.08 2.59 39.66
CA LEU A 50 -63.52 3.15 40.92
C LEU A 50 -64.09 2.04 41.81
N SER A 51 -63.57 1.93 43.03
CA SER A 51 -64.12 1.02 44.04
C SER A 51 -65.38 1.71 44.68
N LEU A 52 -66.53 1.19 44.34
CA LEU A 52 -67.80 1.61 44.99
C LEU A 52 -68.15 0.57 46.04
N LYS A 53 -68.51 1.05 47.23
CA LYS A 53 -69.05 0.18 48.29
C LYS A 53 -70.51 -0.21 47.97
N THR A 54 -70.71 -0.86 46.83
CA THR A 54 -71.99 -1.36 46.34
C THR A 54 -71.86 -2.83 45.99
N SER A 55 -73.02 -3.53 45.90
CA SER A 55 -73.09 -4.94 45.53
C SER A 55 -72.54 -5.25 44.11
N PHE A 56 -72.27 -4.25 43.31
CA PHE A 56 -71.78 -4.40 41.93
C PHE A 56 -70.29 -4.38 41.82
N GLY A 57 -69.48 -4.24 42.90
CA GLY A 57 -68.04 -4.30 42.90
C GLY A 57 -67.35 -3.06 42.33
N MET A 58 -66.34 -3.21 41.48
CA MET A 58 -65.58 -2.12 40.87
C MET A 58 -66.23 -1.62 39.57
N GLN A 59 -66.33 -0.33 39.42
CA GLN A 59 -66.90 0.30 38.23
C GLN A 59 -65.79 0.88 37.34
N GLY A 60 -65.78 0.48 36.06
CA GLY A 60 -64.81 0.98 35.07
C GLY A 60 -64.99 2.47 34.81
N THR A 61 -63.91 3.21 34.65
CA THR A 61 -63.87 4.69 34.48
C THR A 61 -63.52 5.14 33.07
N GLY A 62 -63.42 4.17 32.13
CA GLY A 62 -63.11 4.44 30.72
C GLY A 62 -61.73 3.95 30.31
N VAL A 63 -61.18 4.54 29.25
CA VAL A 63 -59.91 4.21 28.61
C VAL A 63 -59.00 5.44 28.58
N GLU A 64 -57.69 5.20 28.58
CA GLU A 64 -56.68 6.25 28.40
C GLU A 64 -55.56 5.76 27.49
N VAL A 65 -54.93 6.71 26.79
CA VAL A 65 -53.68 6.47 26.06
C VAL A 65 -52.55 6.49 27.07
N THR A 66 -51.76 5.46 27.11
CA THR A 66 -50.58 5.40 27.97
C THR A 66 -49.38 6.01 27.30
N GLU A 67 -49.18 5.69 26.02
CA GLU A 67 -48.03 6.15 25.24
C GLU A 67 -48.25 5.94 23.74
N ILE A 68 -47.47 6.66 22.91
CA ILE A 68 -47.36 6.42 21.47
C ILE A 68 -45.94 5.99 21.20
N VAL A 69 -45.74 4.75 20.75
CA VAL A 69 -44.43 4.12 20.58
C VAL A 69 -44.17 3.77 19.13
N ASN A 70 -42.90 3.82 18.71
CA ASN A 70 -42.51 3.28 17.40
C ASN A 70 -42.48 1.75 17.46
N THR A 71 -42.89 1.14 16.35
CA THR A 71 -42.75 -0.28 16.15
C THR A 71 -41.39 -0.55 15.52
N ARG A 72 -40.31 -0.51 16.32
CA ARG A 72 -38.95 -0.72 15.89
C ARG A 72 -38.30 -1.86 16.66
N ASP A 73 -37.58 -2.74 15.98
CA ASP A 73 -36.88 -3.87 16.60
C ASP A 73 -35.36 -3.64 16.51
N SER A 74 -34.72 -3.50 17.65
CA SER A 74 -33.30 -3.24 17.77
C SER A 74 -32.41 -4.35 17.16
N TYR A 75 -32.89 -5.59 17.14
CA TYR A 75 -32.18 -6.71 16.52
C TYR A 75 -32.10 -6.57 14.99
N TYR A 76 -33.21 -6.18 14.36
CA TYR A 76 -33.23 -5.94 12.92
C TYR A 76 -32.42 -4.68 12.55
N ASP A 77 -32.46 -3.64 13.39
CA ASP A 77 -31.63 -2.46 13.21
C ASP A 77 -30.13 -2.82 13.24
N TYR A 78 -29.71 -3.61 14.22
CA TYR A 78 -28.34 -4.09 14.31
C TYR A 78 -27.94 -4.90 13.05
N LYS A 79 -28.77 -5.84 12.62
CA LYS A 79 -28.53 -6.64 11.40
C LYS A 79 -28.46 -5.78 10.15
N TYR A 80 -29.35 -4.80 10.02
CA TYR A 80 -29.37 -3.87 8.90
C TYR A 80 -28.09 -3.06 8.84
N ARG A 81 -27.62 -2.50 9.95
CA ARG A 81 -26.38 -1.73 10.03
C ARG A 81 -25.15 -2.56 9.67
N LYS A 82 -25.05 -3.79 10.20
CA LYS A 82 -23.96 -4.71 9.79
C LYS A 82 -23.99 -5.01 8.30
N SER A 83 -25.15 -5.22 7.71
CA SER A 83 -25.29 -5.41 6.27
C SER A 83 -24.92 -4.15 5.46
N THR A 84 -25.31 -2.98 5.95
CA THR A 84 -24.99 -1.67 5.33
C THR A 84 -23.49 -1.39 5.41
N THR A 85 -22.83 -1.73 6.52
CA THR A 85 -21.37 -1.65 6.66
C THR A 85 -20.67 -2.51 5.61
N THR A 86 -21.12 -3.76 5.46
CA THR A 86 -20.60 -4.68 4.44
C THR A 86 -20.83 -4.15 3.03
N LEU A 87 -22.01 -3.61 2.75
CA LEU A 87 -22.32 -2.97 1.47
C LEU A 87 -21.40 -1.79 1.18
N GLY A 88 -21.22 -0.88 2.15
CA GLY A 88 -20.34 0.28 2.02
C GLY A 88 -18.89 -0.10 1.69
N TYR A 89 -18.38 -1.18 2.31
CA TYR A 89 -17.07 -1.74 2.00
C TYR A 89 -16.98 -2.23 0.55
N TYR A 90 -17.87 -3.14 0.13
CA TYR A 90 -17.77 -3.76 -1.18
C TYR A 90 -18.13 -2.81 -2.33
N ASP A 91 -19.04 -1.87 -2.15
CA ASP A 91 -19.35 -0.85 -3.17
C ASP A 91 -18.13 0.04 -3.42
N THR A 92 -17.45 0.47 -2.36
CA THR A 92 -16.24 1.28 -2.46
C THR A 92 -15.10 0.48 -3.09
N ALA A 93 -14.87 -0.75 -2.62
CA ALA A 93 -13.85 -1.62 -3.16
C ALA A 93 -14.09 -1.90 -4.65
N LYS A 94 -15.32 -2.22 -5.05
CA LYS A 94 -15.70 -2.44 -6.44
C LYS A 94 -15.44 -1.22 -7.32
N TYR A 95 -15.84 -0.03 -6.86
CA TYR A 95 -15.67 1.21 -7.62
C TYR A 95 -14.21 1.47 -7.97
N TYR A 96 -13.34 1.43 -6.97
CA TYR A 96 -11.91 1.71 -7.17
C TYR A 96 -11.16 0.57 -7.85
N MET A 97 -11.52 -0.69 -7.57
CA MET A 97 -10.93 -1.84 -8.28
C MET A 97 -11.28 -1.83 -9.77
N SER A 98 -12.51 -1.41 -10.14
CA SER A 98 -12.85 -1.22 -11.55
C SER A 98 -12.03 -0.10 -12.19
N SER A 99 -11.73 0.98 -11.45
CA SER A 99 -10.86 2.06 -11.95
C SER A 99 -9.41 1.57 -12.15
N ILE A 100 -8.89 0.74 -11.23
CA ILE A 100 -7.57 0.10 -11.38
C ILE A 100 -7.57 -0.82 -12.60
N GLU A 101 -8.61 -1.63 -12.78
CA GLU A 101 -8.75 -2.51 -13.94
C GLU A 101 -8.76 -1.71 -15.25
N ASP A 102 -9.51 -0.62 -15.31
CA ASP A 102 -9.58 0.24 -16.51
C ASP A 102 -8.23 0.89 -16.85
N TYR A 103 -7.36 1.15 -15.85
CA TYR A 103 -6.01 1.66 -16.08
C TYR A 103 -5.01 0.59 -16.53
N LEU A 104 -5.17 -0.63 -16.03
CA LEU A 104 -4.26 -1.74 -16.35
C LEU A 104 -4.68 -2.52 -17.58
N TYR A 105 -6.00 -2.66 -17.79
CA TYR A 105 -6.59 -3.45 -18.86
C TYR A 105 -7.40 -2.58 -19.81
N VAL A 106 -6.94 -2.48 -21.04
CA VAL A 106 -7.67 -1.77 -22.09
C VAL A 106 -8.56 -2.76 -22.82
N LYS A 107 -9.87 -2.53 -22.73
CA LYS A 107 -10.93 -3.42 -23.29
C LYS A 107 -10.94 -3.51 -24.81
N ASP A 108 -10.36 -2.54 -25.51
CA ASP A 108 -10.38 -2.48 -26.98
C ASP A 108 -8.97 -2.54 -27.56
N GLU A 109 -8.74 -3.47 -28.48
CA GLU A 109 -7.49 -3.60 -29.25
C GLU A 109 -7.09 -2.29 -29.99
N LYS A 110 -8.05 -1.39 -30.19
CA LYS A 110 -7.84 -0.09 -30.88
C LYS A 110 -7.36 1.05 -29.95
N SER A 111 -7.44 0.89 -28.64
CA SER A 111 -7.18 1.98 -27.70
C SER A 111 -5.82 1.93 -27.00
N GLY A 112 -4.90 1.05 -27.42
CA GLY A 112 -3.49 1.07 -27.04
C GLY A 112 -3.24 0.80 -25.54
N GLY A 113 -3.19 -0.46 -25.12
CA GLY A 113 -2.79 -0.89 -23.78
C GLY A 113 -1.29 -1.21 -23.66
N LEU A 114 -0.82 -1.56 -22.46
CA LEU A 114 0.54 -2.05 -22.25
C LEU A 114 0.84 -3.26 -23.15
N SER A 115 -0.10 -4.19 -23.26
CA SER A 115 0.02 -5.36 -24.14
C SER A 115 0.18 -4.96 -25.61
N THR A 116 -0.63 -4.01 -26.08
CA THR A 116 -0.56 -3.52 -27.46
C THR A 116 0.75 -2.78 -27.72
N SER A 117 1.24 -2.00 -26.74
CA SER A 117 2.53 -1.31 -26.86
C SER A 117 3.69 -2.29 -26.90
N LEU A 118 3.65 -3.34 -26.07
CA LEU A 118 4.62 -4.44 -26.09
C LEU A 118 4.58 -5.21 -27.41
N ASP A 119 3.38 -5.57 -27.90
CA ASP A 119 3.21 -6.26 -29.18
C ASP A 119 3.75 -5.44 -30.34
N SER A 120 3.53 -4.13 -30.35
CA SER A 120 4.05 -3.22 -31.37
C SER A 120 5.57 -3.16 -31.32
N PHE A 121 6.15 -3.06 -30.13
CA PHE A 121 7.60 -3.12 -29.95
C PHE A 121 8.19 -4.43 -30.42
N PHE A 122 7.63 -5.59 -30.02
CA PHE A 122 8.14 -6.89 -30.46
C PHE A 122 7.94 -7.13 -31.97
N LYS A 123 6.81 -6.68 -32.55
CA LYS A 123 6.60 -6.73 -34.01
C LYS A 123 7.63 -5.88 -34.77
N SER A 124 8.00 -4.71 -34.25
CA SER A 124 9.03 -3.87 -34.86
C SER A 124 10.42 -4.52 -34.81
N LEU A 125 10.75 -5.21 -33.69
CA LEU A 125 11.97 -6.00 -33.58
C LEU A 125 12.00 -7.14 -34.62
N ILE A 126 10.88 -7.88 -34.78
CA ILE A 126 10.77 -8.94 -35.78
C ILE A 126 10.91 -8.35 -37.20
N ASN A 127 10.27 -7.21 -37.47
CA ASN A 127 10.38 -6.54 -38.76
C ASN A 127 11.84 -6.10 -39.05
N MET A 128 12.56 -5.63 -38.04
CA MET A 128 13.97 -5.27 -38.16
C MET A 128 14.86 -6.49 -38.50
N THR A 129 14.50 -7.71 -38.09
CA THR A 129 15.27 -8.92 -38.43
C THR A 129 15.23 -9.25 -39.92
N THR A 130 14.22 -8.77 -40.68
CA THR A 130 14.13 -9.02 -42.13
C THR A 130 15.16 -8.21 -42.94
N ASP A 131 15.57 -7.05 -42.42
CA ASP A 131 16.68 -6.24 -42.94
C ASP A 131 17.22 -5.39 -41.79
N SER A 132 18.29 -5.87 -41.17
CA SER A 132 18.91 -5.23 -40.01
C SER A 132 19.75 -4.00 -40.36
N THR A 133 19.97 -3.75 -41.67
CA THR A 133 20.72 -2.58 -42.15
C THR A 133 19.82 -1.40 -42.49
N ASP A 134 18.48 -1.60 -42.52
CA ASP A 134 17.50 -0.54 -42.79
C ASP A 134 17.37 0.41 -41.56
N THR A 135 17.86 1.62 -41.73
CA THR A 135 17.79 2.68 -40.69
C THR A 135 16.37 3.08 -40.34
N THR A 136 15.42 2.93 -41.26
CA THR A 136 13.99 3.26 -41.03
C THR A 136 13.37 2.26 -40.06
N LYS A 137 13.62 0.96 -40.24
CA LYS A 137 13.14 -0.08 -39.31
C LYS A 137 13.74 0.04 -37.93
N ARG A 138 15.01 0.44 -37.83
CA ARG A 138 15.66 0.73 -36.54
C ARG A 138 15.06 1.93 -35.84
N ALA A 139 14.81 3.02 -36.57
CA ALA A 139 14.13 4.20 -36.06
C ALA A 139 12.68 3.89 -35.62
N GLU A 140 11.99 3.05 -36.37
CA GLU A 140 10.66 2.54 -36.00
C GLU A 140 10.71 1.78 -34.67
N THR A 141 11.66 0.87 -34.50
CA THR A 141 11.85 0.10 -33.25
C THR A 141 12.17 1.01 -32.07
N ALA A 142 13.05 2.01 -32.26
CA ALA A 142 13.37 3.00 -31.24
C ALA A 142 12.13 3.85 -30.85
N GLY A 143 11.28 4.20 -31.83
CA GLY A 143 10.03 4.91 -31.60
C GLY A 143 9.01 4.09 -30.78
N TYR A 144 8.87 2.81 -31.07
CA TYR A 144 8.00 1.93 -30.26
C TYR A 144 8.56 1.67 -28.85
N ALA A 145 9.88 1.64 -28.68
CA ALA A 145 10.50 1.59 -27.35
C ALA A 145 10.19 2.85 -26.53
N ASP A 146 10.24 4.04 -27.14
CA ASP A 146 9.91 5.30 -26.48
C ASP A 146 8.42 5.37 -26.14
N ALA A 147 7.53 4.97 -27.05
CA ALA A 147 6.10 4.90 -26.81
C ALA A 147 5.75 3.95 -25.64
N LEU A 148 6.45 2.80 -25.51
CA LEU A 148 6.30 1.90 -24.37
C LEU A 148 6.69 2.58 -23.05
N GLY A 149 7.79 3.34 -23.06
CA GLY A 149 8.23 4.13 -21.91
C GLY A 149 7.20 5.18 -21.50
N GLU A 150 6.64 5.90 -22.46
CA GLU A 150 5.59 6.90 -22.21
C GLU A 150 4.33 6.26 -21.63
N TYR A 151 3.92 5.11 -22.16
CA TYR A 151 2.76 4.38 -21.65
C TYR A 151 2.95 3.92 -20.21
N ALA A 152 4.10 3.37 -19.87
CA ALA A 152 4.42 2.93 -18.50
C ALA A 152 4.38 4.11 -17.50
N ARG A 153 4.94 5.27 -17.88
CA ARG A 153 4.87 6.50 -17.06
C ARG A 153 3.43 6.96 -16.85
N LYS A 154 2.60 6.92 -17.91
CA LYS A 154 1.18 7.27 -17.82
C LYS A 154 0.41 6.35 -16.87
N MET A 155 0.65 5.03 -16.94
CA MET A 155 0.04 4.08 -16.00
C MET A 155 0.42 4.40 -14.55
N SER A 156 1.70 4.64 -14.28
CA SER A 156 2.17 5.02 -12.95
C SER A 156 1.52 6.31 -12.46
N THR A 157 1.42 7.33 -13.31
CA THR A 157 0.78 8.61 -12.98
C THR A 157 -0.71 8.42 -12.68
N ASN A 158 -1.41 7.59 -13.45
CA ASN A 158 -2.83 7.30 -13.22
C ASN A 158 -3.05 6.63 -11.85
N LEU A 159 -2.22 5.62 -11.51
CA LEU A 159 -2.31 4.95 -10.21
C LEU A 159 -1.97 5.89 -9.04
N GLN A 160 -0.98 6.78 -9.19
CA GLN A 160 -0.64 7.80 -8.20
C GLN A 160 -1.79 8.82 -8.02
N THR A 161 -2.42 9.24 -9.12
CA THR A 161 -3.59 10.12 -9.07
C THR A 161 -4.73 9.45 -8.32
N LEU A 162 -5.02 8.17 -8.63
CA LEU A 162 -6.05 7.41 -7.95
C LEU A 162 -5.77 7.26 -6.44
N GLN A 163 -4.50 7.06 -6.04
CA GLN A 163 -4.09 7.03 -4.63
C GLN A 163 -4.38 8.37 -3.93
N ASN A 164 -4.13 9.50 -4.61
CA ASN A 164 -4.47 10.83 -4.09
C ASN A 164 -5.98 11.07 -4.01
N ASP A 165 -6.75 10.59 -4.98
CA ASP A 165 -8.20 10.70 -4.97
C ASP A 165 -8.79 9.93 -3.78
N ILE A 166 -8.34 8.70 -3.54
CA ILE A 166 -8.72 7.91 -2.37
C ILE A 166 -8.29 8.62 -1.07
N ASN A 167 -7.09 9.18 -1.02
CA ASN A 167 -6.61 9.94 0.13
C ASN A 167 -7.50 11.15 0.44
N THR A 168 -7.96 11.86 -0.59
CA THR A 168 -8.89 12.97 -0.47
C THR A 168 -10.27 12.51 0.00
N GLU A 169 -10.74 11.37 -0.51
CA GLU A 169 -12.02 10.79 -0.11
C GLU A 169 -12.00 10.31 1.35
N ILE A 170 -10.87 9.80 1.86
CA ILE A 170 -10.68 9.51 3.29
C ILE A 170 -10.94 10.78 4.12
N SER A 171 -10.34 11.91 3.75
CA SER A 171 -10.57 13.19 4.45
C SER A 171 -12.04 13.62 4.43
N SER A 172 -12.71 13.47 3.30
CA SER A 172 -14.13 13.79 3.15
C SER A 172 -15.01 12.86 4.00
N THR A 173 -14.72 11.55 3.99
CA THR A 173 -15.43 10.55 4.79
C THR A 173 -15.28 10.80 6.28
N VAL A 174 -14.06 11.16 6.75
CA VAL A 174 -13.82 11.53 8.15
C VAL A 174 -14.61 12.78 8.56
N LYS A 175 -14.68 13.81 7.71
CA LYS A 175 -15.50 15.00 7.97
C LYS A 175 -16.98 14.65 8.11
N GLN A 176 -17.49 13.73 7.29
CA GLN A 176 -18.86 13.26 7.36
C GLN A 176 -19.12 12.47 8.65
N ILE A 177 -18.20 11.59 9.07
CA ILE A 177 -18.28 10.87 10.35
C ILE A 177 -18.35 11.87 11.52
N ASN A 178 -17.48 12.88 11.52
CA ASN A 178 -17.49 13.91 12.58
C ASN A 178 -18.81 14.69 12.63
N ALA A 179 -19.36 15.06 11.46
CA ALA A 179 -20.65 15.74 11.39
C ALA A 179 -21.81 14.86 11.93
N TYR A 180 -21.77 13.57 11.65
CA TYR A 180 -22.75 12.63 12.20
C TYR A 180 -22.60 12.46 13.72
N ALA A 181 -21.36 12.42 14.24
CA ALA A 181 -21.13 12.36 15.68
C ALA A 181 -21.72 13.57 16.42
N GLU A 182 -21.53 14.77 15.90
CA GLU A 182 -22.12 16.00 16.43
C GLU A 182 -23.65 15.97 16.40
N GLN A 183 -24.24 15.58 15.26
CA GLN A 183 -25.70 15.48 15.10
C GLN A 183 -26.30 14.45 16.06
N LEU A 184 -25.65 13.27 16.24
CA LEU A 184 -26.09 12.24 17.17
C LEU A 184 -26.11 12.73 18.61
N ALA A 185 -25.07 13.44 19.05
CA ALA A 185 -25.00 14.03 20.38
C ALA A 185 -26.09 15.10 20.58
N ALA A 186 -26.32 15.97 19.59
CA ALA A 186 -27.36 17.00 19.62
C ALA A 186 -28.77 16.39 19.67
N LEU A 187 -29.08 15.40 18.83
CA LEU A 187 -30.36 14.69 18.85
C LEU A 187 -30.59 13.94 20.16
N THR A 188 -29.57 13.29 20.70
CA THR A 188 -29.65 12.58 21.99
C THR A 188 -29.98 13.57 23.12
N LYS A 189 -29.39 14.78 23.10
CA LYS A 189 -29.72 15.83 24.05
C LYS A 189 -31.18 16.29 23.93
N GLN A 190 -31.71 16.48 22.71
CA GLN A 190 -33.09 16.85 22.45
C GLN A 190 -34.05 15.74 22.89
N ILE A 191 -33.77 14.48 22.56
CA ILE A 191 -34.58 13.32 22.98
C ILE A 191 -34.68 13.28 24.51
N ASN A 192 -33.54 13.28 25.20
CA ASN A 192 -33.54 13.25 26.67
C ASN A 192 -34.27 14.42 27.30
N SER A 193 -34.21 15.63 26.72
CA SER A 193 -34.92 16.80 27.24
C SER A 193 -36.45 16.68 27.14
N LEU A 194 -36.97 15.96 26.14
CA LEU A 194 -38.39 15.70 25.95
C LEU A 194 -38.85 14.50 26.79
N GLU A 195 -38.05 13.46 26.88
CA GLU A 195 -38.42 12.20 27.54
C GLU A 195 -38.36 12.26 29.06
N VAL A 196 -37.62 13.22 29.66
CA VAL A 196 -37.67 13.52 31.11
C VAL A 196 -39.10 13.78 31.60
N TYR A 197 -39.97 14.32 30.75
CA TYR A 197 -41.36 14.60 31.08
C TYR A 197 -42.32 13.42 30.82
N GLY A 198 -41.79 12.23 30.49
CA GLY A 198 -42.59 11.03 30.25
C GLY A 198 -43.19 10.92 28.84
N ASN A 199 -42.79 11.79 27.91
CA ASN A 199 -43.21 11.72 26.50
C ASN A 199 -42.16 10.94 25.71
N GLN A 200 -42.56 10.23 24.66
CA GLN A 200 -41.61 9.60 23.74
C GLN A 200 -41.36 10.50 22.53
N ALA A 201 -40.08 10.75 22.21
CA ALA A 201 -39.65 11.60 21.12
C ALA A 201 -39.45 10.78 19.82
N ASN A 202 -40.53 10.12 19.35
CA ASN A 202 -40.47 9.13 18.25
C ASN A 202 -39.81 9.66 17.00
N ASP A 203 -40.17 10.85 16.52
CA ASP A 203 -39.63 11.41 15.27
C ASP A 203 -38.14 11.76 15.39
N LEU A 204 -37.65 12.21 16.56
CA LEU A 204 -36.24 12.45 16.82
C LEU A 204 -35.45 11.14 16.94
N ARG A 205 -36.07 10.11 17.52
CA ARG A 205 -35.48 8.76 17.56
C ARG A 205 -35.33 8.17 16.15
N ASP A 206 -36.32 8.38 15.28
CA ASP A 206 -36.24 7.97 13.86
C ASP A 206 -35.15 8.75 13.10
N GLN A 207 -35.01 10.06 13.32
CA GLN A 207 -33.92 10.87 12.77
C GLN A 207 -32.54 10.37 13.24
N ARG A 208 -32.39 10.10 14.56
CA ARG A 208 -31.16 9.55 15.14
C ARG A 208 -30.81 8.20 14.51
N ALA A 209 -31.79 7.33 14.36
CA ALA A 209 -31.60 6.02 13.74
C ALA A 209 -31.19 6.11 12.28
N ARG A 210 -31.76 7.04 11.51
CA ARG A 210 -31.37 7.28 10.12
C ARG A 210 -29.91 7.74 10.01
N ILE A 211 -29.46 8.65 10.87
CA ILE A 211 -28.04 9.06 10.88
C ILE A 211 -27.12 7.89 11.22
N LEU A 212 -27.53 7.01 12.13
CA LEU A 212 -26.76 5.79 12.43
C LEU A 212 -26.70 4.83 11.25
N ASP A 213 -27.79 4.70 10.50
CA ASP A 213 -27.83 3.87 9.31
C ASP A 213 -26.92 4.43 8.20
N GLU A 214 -26.87 5.76 8.02
CA GLU A 214 -25.94 6.44 7.12
C GLU A 214 -24.48 6.33 7.61
N LEU A 215 -24.22 6.48 8.91
CA LEU A 215 -22.91 6.32 9.52
C LEU A 215 -22.39 4.88 9.37
N SER A 216 -23.29 3.89 9.48
CA SER A 216 -22.93 2.47 9.35
C SER A 216 -22.40 2.10 7.94
N GLN A 217 -22.75 2.84 6.90
CA GLN A 217 -22.18 2.67 5.57
C GLN A 217 -20.72 3.13 5.52
N LEU A 218 -20.36 4.14 6.33
CA LEU A 218 -19.01 4.70 6.35
C LEU A 218 -18.04 3.86 7.19
N ALA A 219 -18.52 3.36 8.34
CA ALA A 219 -17.73 2.52 9.23
C ALA A 219 -18.63 1.63 10.10
N ASP A 220 -18.07 0.61 10.73
CA ASP A 220 -18.82 -0.27 11.62
C ASP A 220 -19.20 0.46 12.91
N VAL A 221 -20.49 0.44 13.22
CA VAL A 221 -21.11 1.16 14.33
C VAL A 221 -21.78 0.22 15.29
N GLU A 222 -21.43 0.33 16.56
CA GLU A 222 -22.10 -0.35 17.67
C GLU A 222 -22.83 0.66 18.54
N VAL A 223 -24.09 0.37 18.86
CA VAL A 223 -24.95 1.25 19.65
C VAL A 223 -25.36 0.55 20.93
N THR A 224 -25.18 1.23 22.05
CA THR A 224 -25.64 0.78 23.36
C THR A 224 -26.53 1.86 23.98
N GLU A 225 -27.81 1.56 24.20
CA GLU A 225 -28.74 2.42 24.92
C GLU A 225 -29.03 1.77 26.28
N LYS A 226 -28.77 2.49 27.37
CA LYS A 226 -29.04 2.05 28.74
C LYS A 226 -30.10 2.97 29.36
N ASN A 227 -31.15 2.35 29.84
CA ASN A 227 -32.15 3.05 30.61
C ASN A 227 -31.70 3.16 32.06
N PRO A 228 -31.83 4.32 32.72
CA PRO A 228 -31.51 4.44 34.12
C PRO A 228 -32.49 3.60 34.95
N GLU A 229 -31.98 2.90 35.94
CA GLU A 229 -32.75 2.03 36.84
C GLU A 229 -33.84 2.81 37.65
N THR A 230 -33.79 4.12 37.65
CA THR A 230 -34.58 4.99 38.52
C THR A 230 -35.74 5.73 37.84
N GLY A 231 -36.15 5.36 36.62
CA GLY A 231 -37.30 5.98 35.96
C GLY A 231 -37.16 7.49 35.65
N SER A 232 -35.91 8.00 35.60
CA SER A 232 -35.62 9.43 35.40
C SER A 232 -35.82 9.92 33.96
N GLY A 233 -36.14 9.03 33.02
CA GLY A 233 -36.31 9.39 31.60
C GLY A 233 -34.99 9.79 30.87
N LEU A 234 -33.86 9.78 31.56
CA LEU A 234 -32.54 10.08 30.98
C LEU A 234 -31.88 8.82 30.47
N HIS A 235 -31.75 8.68 29.15
CA HIS A 235 -31.11 7.54 28.52
C HIS A 235 -29.61 7.81 28.28
N GLN A 236 -28.74 6.88 28.71
CA GLN A 236 -27.36 6.88 28.29
C GLN A 236 -27.29 6.23 26.90
N TYR A 237 -26.75 6.98 25.95
CA TYR A 237 -26.64 6.56 24.55
C TYR A 237 -25.20 6.60 24.10
N ILE A 238 -24.63 5.43 23.87
CA ILE A 238 -23.22 5.27 23.48
C ILE A 238 -23.17 4.75 22.05
N VAL A 239 -22.39 5.42 21.21
CA VAL A 239 -22.08 4.99 19.85
C VAL A 239 -20.60 4.76 19.77
N ALA A 240 -20.20 3.52 19.48
CA ALA A 240 -18.82 3.15 19.22
C ALA A 240 -18.58 2.96 17.72
N LEU A 241 -17.41 3.37 17.25
CA LEU A 241 -16.95 3.23 15.88
C LEU A 241 -15.64 2.43 15.89
N GLY A 242 -15.63 1.26 15.23
CA GLY A 242 -14.47 0.37 15.25
C GLY A 242 -14.01 -0.02 16.65
N GLY A 243 -14.93 -0.15 17.61
CA GLY A 243 -14.63 -0.50 19.01
C GLY A 243 -14.25 0.69 19.92
N ASN A 244 -14.14 1.91 19.39
CA ASN A 244 -13.84 3.11 20.18
C ASN A 244 -15.07 4.01 20.32
N ILE A 245 -15.26 4.61 21.49
CA ILE A 245 -16.40 5.49 21.74
C ILE A 245 -16.27 6.77 20.90
N LEU A 246 -17.23 6.95 19.99
CA LEU A 246 -17.40 8.16 19.15
C LEU A 246 -18.34 9.17 19.83
N VAL A 247 -19.48 8.69 20.35
CA VAL A 247 -20.46 9.52 21.06
C VAL A 247 -20.78 8.89 22.41
N ASP A 248 -20.72 9.68 23.48
CA ASP A 248 -21.19 9.30 24.81
C ASP A 248 -22.24 10.31 25.26
N THR A 249 -23.48 9.94 25.04
CA THR A 249 -24.71 10.68 25.37
C THR A 249 -24.71 12.11 24.80
N TYR A 250 -24.03 13.07 25.42
CA TYR A 250 -23.98 14.48 25.01
C TYR A 250 -22.58 14.89 24.50
N ASN A 251 -21.59 14.07 24.76
CA ASN A 251 -20.21 14.31 24.36
C ASN A 251 -19.88 13.49 23.12
N TYR A 252 -19.05 14.04 22.26
CA TYR A 252 -18.56 13.31 21.09
C TYR A 252 -17.06 13.56 20.91
N LYS A 253 -16.38 12.58 20.32
CA LYS A 253 -15.00 12.71 19.86
C LYS A 253 -15.00 12.95 18.36
N THR A 254 -14.02 13.70 17.90
CA THR A 254 -13.78 13.88 16.47
C THR A 254 -12.51 13.18 16.04
N ILE A 255 -12.44 12.84 14.77
CA ILE A 255 -11.26 12.25 14.13
C ILE A 255 -10.59 13.37 13.34
N SER A 256 -9.30 13.57 13.53
CA SER A 256 -8.46 14.49 12.75
C SER A 256 -7.65 13.74 11.72
N VAL A 257 -7.41 14.40 10.59
CA VAL A 257 -6.60 13.89 9.48
C VAL A 257 -5.24 14.57 9.54
N GLU A 258 -4.17 13.80 9.54
CA GLU A 258 -2.80 14.30 9.57
C GLU A 258 -1.99 13.73 8.40
N ALA A 259 -1.34 14.60 7.62
CA ALA A 259 -0.50 14.16 6.51
C ALA A 259 0.79 13.51 7.03
N SER A 260 1.07 12.29 6.62
CA SER A 260 2.34 11.62 6.92
C SER A 260 3.50 12.35 6.26
N LYS A 261 4.61 12.44 7.01
CA LYS A 261 5.88 12.96 6.48
C LYS A 261 6.76 11.86 5.87
N THR A 262 6.35 10.62 6.02
CA THR A 262 7.09 9.43 5.58
C THR A 262 6.26 8.60 4.61
N LYS A 263 6.95 7.82 3.80
CA LYS A 263 6.37 6.86 2.86
C LYS A 263 6.56 5.45 3.37
N ASP A 264 5.61 4.58 3.11
CA ASP A 264 5.69 3.16 3.43
C ASP A 264 6.21 2.33 2.26
N ASN A 265 5.85 2.70 1.03
CA ASN A 265 6.30 2.04 -0.20
C ASN A 265 7.01 3.03 -1.14
N GLN A 266 7.91 2.53 -2.00
CA GLN A 266 8.70 3.37 -2.92
C GLN A 266 7.84 4.30 -3.78
N CYS A 267 6.70 3.82 -4.26
CA CYS A 267 5.84 4.53 -5.20
C CYS A 267 4.71 5.33 -4.54
N ASP A 268 4.61 5.31 -3.21
CA ASP A 268 3.58 6.07 -2.50
C ASP A 268 3.72 7.58 -2.75
N ASN A 269 2.58 8.24 -2.80
CA ASN A 269 2.54 9.70 -2.77
C ASN A 269 3.00 10.23 -1.41
N GLN A 270 3.54 11.44 -1.38
CA GLN A 270 3.82 12.12 -0.12
C GLN A 270 2.53 12.66 0.48
N GLY A 271 2.45 12.69 1.81
CA GLY A 271 1.35 13.32 2.52
C GLY A 271 0.08 12.46 2.57
N LEU A 272 0.20 11.14 2.50
CA LEU A 272 -0.93 10.25 2.76
C LEU A 272 -1.44 10.44 4.19
N TYR A 273 -2.76 10.50 4.35
CA TYR A 273 -3.38 10.83 5.62
C TYR A 273 -3.35 9.65 6.60
N GLY A 274 -2.83 9.92 7.80
CA GLY A 274 -3.11 9.15 9.00
C GLY A 274 -4.27 9.76 9.78
N LEU A 275 -4.84 9.00 10.71
CA LEU A 275 -5.95 9.43 11.56
C LEU A 275 -5.54 9.49 13.02
N LYS A 276 -6.05 10.50 13.74
CA LYS A 276 -5.91 10.64 15.19
C LYS A 276 -7.24 11.03 15.81
N TRP A 277 -7.48 10.58 17.03
CA TRP A 277 -8.58 11.08 17.83
C TRP A 277 -8.32 12.49 18.35
N SER A 278 -9.37 13.25 18.61
CA SER A 278 -9.27 14.62 19.17
C SER A 278 -8.59 14.70 20.54
N ASP A 279 -8.45 13.59 21.24
CA ASP A 279 -7.69 13.47 22.50
C ASP A 279 -6.21 13.17 22.28
N GLY A 280 -5.74 13.13 21.03
CA GLY A 280 -4.36 12.88 20.65
C GLY A 280 -3.96 11.41 20.56
N GLN A 281 -4.88 10.48 20.86
CA GLN A 281 -4.62 9.04 20.68
C GLN A 281 -4.58 8.69 19.19
N SER A 282 -3.72 7.73 18.81
CA SER A 282 -3.68 7.22 17.45
C SER A 282 -4.96 6.47 17.12
N PHE A 283 -5.51 6.72 15.94
CA PHE A 283 -6.63 5.95 15.41
C PHE A 283 -6.08 4.72 14.68
N ASN A 284 -6.45 3.53 15.15
CA ASN A 284 -5.97 2.30 14.51
C ASN A 284 -6.72 2.03 13.21
N ILE A 285 -6.15 2.48 12.09
CA ILE A 285 -6.70 2.28 10.74
C ILE A 285 -6.60 0.82 10.26
N ARG A 286 -5.78 -0.01 10.91
CA ARG A 286 -5.60 -1.45 10.60
C ARG A 286 -6.54 -2.35 11.43
N ASN A 287 -7.44 -1.75 12.19
CA ASN A 287 -8.41 -2.52 12.95
C ASN A 287 -9.42 -3.18 12.00
N THR A 288 -9.48 -4.51 11.99
CA THR A 288 -10.41 -5.30 11.18
C THR A 288 -11.88 -5.05 11.52
N VAL A 289 -12.15 -4.46 12.68
CA VAL A 289 -13.50 -4.08 13.13
C VAL A 289 -13.93 -2.72 12.59
N LEU A 290 -13.07 -1.98 11.90
CA LEU A 290 -13.40 -0.65 11.37
C LEU A 290 -14.55 -0.70 10.36
N GLY A 291 -14.51 -1.67 9.43
CA GLY A 291 -15.58 -1.91 8.46
C GLY A 291 -15.89 -0.74 7.52
N GLY A 292 -16.91 -0.93 6.70
CA GLY A 292 -17.49 0.11 5.87
C GLY A 292 -16.58 0.71 4.81
N LYS A 293 -17.04 1.84 4.27
CA LYS A 293 -16.31 2.60 3.25
C LYS A 293 -14.90 2.98 3.69
N LEU A 294 -14.72 3.39 4.95
CA LEU A 294 -13.44 3.88 5.46
C LEU A 294 -12.36 2.80 5.45
N GLN A 295 -12.69 1.57 5.85
CA GLN A 295 -11.76 0.44 5.77
C GLN A 295 -11.37 0.15 4.33
N ALA A 296 -12.35 0.08 3.42
CA ALA A 296 -12.07 -0.17 2.00
C ALA A 296 -11.13 0.87 1.40
N LEU A 297 -11.31 2.16 1.74
CA LEU A 297 -10.44 3.23 1.27
C LEU A 297 -9.00 3.07 1.75
N PHE A 298 -8.78 2.69 3.02
CA PHE A 298 -7.44 2.45 3.53
C PHE A 298 -6.80 1.20 2.92
N GLU A 299 -7.54 0.12 2.76
CA GLU A 299 -7.04 -1.10 2.14
C GLU A 299 -6.67 -0.89 0.67
N LEU A 300 -7.49 -0.13 -0.09
CA LEU A 300 -7.21 0.23 -1.47
C LEU A 300 -5.99 1.15 -1.59
N ARG A 301 -5.86 2.14 -0.69
CA ARG A 301 -4.77 3.12 -0.72
C ARG A 301 -3.42 2.51 -0.34
N ASP A 302 -3.40 1.65 0.69
CA ASP A 302 -2.18 1.18 1.36
C ASP A 302 -1.90 -0.31 1.13
N GLY A 303 -2.83 -1.05 0.50
CA GLY A 303 -2.74 -2.50 0.32
C GLY A 303 -1.54 -2.91 -0.52
N ASN A 304 -0.66 -3.71 0.09
CA ASN A 304 0.56 -4.24 -0.54
C ASN A 304 0.59 -5.78 -0.57
N ASN A 305 -0.56 -6.45 -0.38
CA ASN A 305 -0.69 -7.90 -0.35
C ASN A 305 0.20 -8.56 0.73
N GLY A 306 0.41 -7.86 1.85
CA GLY A 306 1.30 -8.33 2.92
C GLY A 306 2.80 -8.22 2.63
N GLU A 307 3.19 -7.63 1.51
CA GLU A 307 4.56 -7.58 1.01
C GLU A 307 5.30 -6.32 1.47
N ASN A 308 5.41 -6.11 2.78
CA ASN A 308 6.28 -5.07 3.32
C ASN A 308 7.72 -5.56 3.47
N PHE A 309 8.68 -4.62 3.56
CA PHE A 309 10.06 -4.99 3.83
C PHE A 309 10.23 -5.46 5.26
N THR A 310 10.86 -6.63 5.43
CA THR A 310 11.23 -7.15 6.75
C THR A 310 12.58 -7.86 6.65
N ALA A 311 13.52 -7.51 7.53
CA ALA A 311 14.84 -8.15 7.57
C ALA A 311 15.37 -8.22 9.01
N LYS A 312 16.27 -9.17 9.28
CA LYS A 312 16.83 -9.38 10.62
C LYS A 312 17.95 -8.40 10.89
N LEU A 313 18.00 -7.87 12.11
CA LEU A 313 19.14 -7.12 12.61
C LEU A 313 20.40 -8.01 12.56
N THR A 314 21.47 -7.51 11.96
CA THR A 314 22.70 -8.27 11.75
C THR A 314 23.95 -7.50 12.14
N ASN A 315 25.03 -8.22 12.40
CA ASN A 315 26.33 -7.64 12.75
C ASN A 315 26.92 -6.88 11.55
N ASN A 316 27.31 -5.63 11.75
CA ASN A 316 27.99 -4.77 10.77
C ASN A 316 29.51 -5.04 10.62
N GLY A 317 30.01 -6.12 11.22
CA GLY A 317 31.44 -6.45 11.28
C GLY A 317 32.14 -6.04 12.59
N ASN A 318 31.49 -5.23 13.44
CA ASN A 318 32.05 -4.74 14.71
C ASN A 318 31.33 -5.30 15.96
N GLY A 319 30.57 -6.39 15.82
CA GLY A 319 29.82 -7.00 16.94
C GLY A 319 28.51 -6.30 17.28
N SER A 320 28.02 -5.38 16.44
CA SER A 320 26.78 -4.62 16.62
C SER A 320 26.05 -4.46 15.30
N CYS A 321 24.74 -4.24 15.32
CA CYS A 321 23.99 -3.80 14.16
C CYS A 321 24.03 -2.26 13.98
N ILE A 322 24.48 -1.52 14.99
CA ILE A 322 24.61 -0.06 14.96
C ILE A 322 26.02 0.31 14.51
N GLY A 323 26.13 1.18 13.53
CA GLY A 323 27.36 1.74 13.02
C GLY A 323 27.30 3.26 12.90
N THR A 324 28.34 3.85 12.33
CA THR A 324 28.41 5.29 12.03
C THR A 324 29.04 5.47 10.65
N LYS A 325 28.40 6.30 9.81
CA LYS A 325 28.87 6.69 8.48
C LYS A 325 28.66 8.18 8.30
N ASN A 326 29.73 8.92 7.99
CA ASN A 326 29.67 10.39 7.79
C ASN A 326 28.98 11.12 8.97
N ASN A 327 29.33 10.79 10.20
CA ASN A 327 28.74 11.33 11.45
C ASN A 327 27.22 11.03 11.64
N LYS A 328 26.61 10.18 10.83
CA LYS A 328 25.24 9.71 11.01
C LYS A 328 25.23 8.28 11.53
N SER A 329 24.24 7.96 12.36
CA SER A 329 24.02 6.60 12.83
C SER A 329 23.55 5.71 11.67
N THR A 330 24.03 4.47 11.62
CA THR A 330 23.58 3.47 10.65
C THR A 330 23.06 2.24 11.36
N ILE A 331 22.10 1.56 10.72
CA ILE A 331 21.55 0.29 11.19
C ILE A 331 21.71 -0.74 10.07
N THR A 332 22.25 -1.91 10.41
CA THR A 332 22.54 -2.98 9.46
C THR A 332 21.58 -4.15 9.66
N LEU A 333 20.94 -4.56 8.58
CA LEU A 333 20.01 -5.68 8.50
C LEU A 333 20.51 -6.71 7.49
N SER A 334 20.10 -7.96 7.61
CA SER A 334 20.34 -8.97 6.59
C SER A 334 19.07 -9.73 6.23
N ALA A 335 18.94 -10.03 4.95
CA ALA A 335 17.99 -10.99 4.43
C ALA A 335 18.79 -12.08 3.70
N LYS A 336 18.47 -13.34 3.96
CA LYS A 336 19.09 -14.45 3.23
C LYS A 336 18.06 -15.04 2.29
N SER A 337 18.46 -15.27 1.04
CA SER A 337 17.59 -15.90 0.06
C SER A 337 17.26 -17.32 0.49
N VAL A 338 16.17 -17.46 1.25
CA VAL A 338 15.48 -18.73 1.43
C VAL A 338 14.29 -18.68 0.49
N SER A 339 14.44 -19.28 -0.69
CA SER A 339 13.40 -19.50 -1.70
C SER A 339 12.28 -18.43 -1.75
N GLY A 340 12.46 -17.37 -2.55
CA GLY A 340 11.37 -16.47 -2.96
C GLY A 340 11.09 -15.28 -2.05
N ALA A 341 11.94 -14.95 -1.10
CA ALA A 341 11.77 -13.73 -0.30
C ALA A 341 11.97 -12.48 -1.17
N ASN A 342 10.95 -11.64 -1.29
CA ASN A 342 10.96 -10.37 -2.05
C ASN A 342 12.15 -9.47 -1.67
N ASN A 343 12.64 -9.59 -0.43
CA ASN A 343 13.77 -8.83 0.11
C ASN A 343 15.15 -9.28 -0.39
N CYS A 344 15.23 -10.34 -1.21
CA CYS A 344 16.45 -10.83 -1.81
C CYS A 344 16.41 -10.77 -3.34
N ASP A 345 15.51 -9.94 -3.89
CA ASP A 345 15.38 -9.68 -5.32
C ASP A 345 15.26 -8.17 -5.52
N LEU A 346 16.26 -7.56 -6.17
CA LEU A 346 16.28 -6.10 -6.40
C LEU A 346 15.15 -5.64 -7.32
N ALA A 347 14.66 -6.52 -8.19
CA ALA A 347 13.54 -6.20 -9.08
C ALA A 347 12.23 -6.05 -8.30
N LYS A 348 12.06 -6.78 -7.20
CA LYS A 348 10.85 -6.79 -6.36
C LYS A 348 10.88 -5.78 -5.21
N LEU A 349 12.04 -5.22 -4.93
CA LEU A 349 12.23 -4.35 -3.79
C LEU A 349 11.38 -3.07 -3.90
N SER A 350 10.54 -2.79 -2.89
CA SER A 350 9.65 -1.61 -2.85
C SER A 350 9.97 -0.63 -1.71
N ILE A 351 11.16 -0.71 -1.12
CA ILE A 351 11.63 0.20 -0.07
C ILE A 351 11.68 1.64 -0.61
N PRO A 352 11.13 2.66 0.08
CA PRO A 352 11.35 4.05 -0.31
C PRO A 352 12.84 4.44 -0.31
N GLU A 353 13.26 5.23 -1.30
CA GLU A 353 14.67 5.66 -1.43
C GLU A 353 15.14 6.46 -0.23
N ALA A 354 14.24 7.29 0.31
CA ALA A 354 14.44 8.16 1.48
C ALA A 354 13.08 8.55 2.07
N ASN A 355 13.11 9.28 3.19
CA ASN A 355 11.90 9.79 3.86
C ASN A 355 10.92 8.68 4.28
N ALA A 356 11.44 7.58 4.79
CA ALA A 356 10.65 6.51 5.37
C ALA A 356 11.19 6.14 6.76
N CYS A 357 10.46 5.33 7.48
CA CYS A 357 10.84 4.88 8.82
C CYS A 357 11.18 3.40 8.81
N LEU A 358 12.24 3.07 9.53
CA LEU A 358 12.60 1.72 9.91
C LEU A 358 12.01 1.45 11.30
N THR A 359 11.07 0.54 11.42
CA THR A 359 10.44 0.17 12.69
C THR A 359 11.21 -0.97 13.35
N ILE A 360 11.71 -0.73 14.56
CA ILE A 360 12.47 -1.70 15.37
C ILE A 360 11.86 -1.74 16.77
N ALA A 361 11.49 -2.91 17.24
CA ALA A 361 10.88 -3.10 18.57
C ALA A 361 9.71 -2.12 18.84
N GLY A 362 8.89 -1.83 17.82
CA GLY A 362 7.73 -0.94 17.91
C GLY A 362 8.04 0.56 17.92
N LYS A 363 9.30 0.98 17.67
CA LYS A 363 9.69 2.38 17.52
C LYS A 363 10.20 2.66 16.11
N ASP A 364 9.81 3.82 15.57
CA ASP A 364 10.16 4.25 14.23
C ASP A 364 11.42 5.11 14.22
N TYR A 365 12.34 4.79 13.31
CA TYR A 365 13.60 5.49 13.07
C TYR A 365 13.63 5.97 11.62
N LYS A 366 13.54 7.27 11.42
CA LYS A 366 13.59 7.87 10.07
C LYS A 366 14.98 7.73 9.47
N TYR A 367 15.03 7.36 8.17
CA TYR A 367 16.28 7.27 7.42
C TYR A 367 16.31 8.19 6.20
N ASP A 368 17.52 8.58 5.77
CA ASP A 368 17.75 9.43 4.60
C ASP A 368 18.13 8.64 3.35
N SER A 369 18.76 7.48 3.55
CA SER A 369 19.22 6.62 2.46
C SER A 369 19.53 5.22 2.99
N PHE A 370 19.63 4.27 2.09
CA PHE A 370 20.14 2.95 2.40
C PHE A 370 21.10 2.46 1.33
N GLU A 371 21.94 1.51 1.70
CA GLU A 371 22.82 0.77 0.80
C GLU A 371 22.51 -0.71 0.91
N VAL A 372 22.60 -1.40 -0.20
CA VAL A 372 22.46 -2.85 -0.25
C VAL A 372 23.75 -3.45 -0.78
N THR A 373 24.29 -4.40 -0.04
CA THR A 373 25.43 -5.21 -0.46
C THR A 373 24.97 -6.65 -0.65
N VAL A 374 25.22 -7.19 -1.83
CA VAL A 374 24.89 -8.57 -2.17
C VAL A 374 26.12 -9.42 -2.01
N GLY A 375 26.07 -10.39 -1.11
CA GLY A 375 27.12 -11.39 -0.91
C GLY A 375 27.04 -12.51 -1.93
N ILE A 376 28.17 -13.14 -2.21
CA ILE A 376 28.25 -14.29 -3.15
C ILE A 376 27.44 -15.50 -2.64
N ASP A 377 27.24 -15.60 -1.32
CA ASP A 377 26.43 -16.63 -0.67
C ASP A 377 24.92 -16.38 -0.76
N GLY A 378 24.51 -15.33 -1.49
CA GLY A 378 23.11 -14.94 -1.61
C GLY A 378 22.56 -14.13 -0.43
N THR A 379 23.42 -13.64 0.46
CA THR A 379 23.01 -12.75 1.55
C THR A 379 22.91 -11.32 1.04
N TYR A 380 21.78 -10.68 1.32
CA TYR A 380 21.54 -9.26 1.08
C TYR A 380 21.69 -8.52 2.40
N THR A 381 22.65 -7.62 2.47
CA THR A 381 22.92 -6.78 3.65
C THR A 381 22.47 -5.36 3.37
N TYR A 382 21.51 -4.87 4.15
CA TYR A 382 20.95 -3.53 4.07
C TYR A 382 21.56 -2.67 5.14
N THR A 383 22.10 -1.51 4.79
CA THR A 383 22.65 -0.53 5.73
C THR A 383 21.88 0.78 5.58
N PHE A 384 21.01 1.08 6.54
CA PHE A 384 20.21 2.30 6.57
C PHE A 384 20.97 3.42 7.27
N THR A 385 21.03 4.60 6.66
CA THR A 385 21.60 5.82 7.26
C THR A 385 20.47 6.64 7.84
N LEU A 386 20.46 6.80 9.17
CA LEU A 386 19.39 7.50 9.87
C LEU A 386 19.47 9.01 9.67
N SER A 387 18.30 9.67 9.68
CA SER A 387 18.19 11.13 9.56
C SER A 387 18.70 11.82 10.82
N GLU A 388 18.46 11.23 11.98
CA GLU A 388 18.82 11.76 13.29
C GLU A 388 19.80 10.84 14.02
N PRO A 389 20.69 11.40 14.85
CA PRO A 389 21.57 10.57 15.67
C PRO A 389 20.77 9.81 16.73
N LEU A 390 21.18 8.57 17.02
CA LEU A 390 20.54 7.74 18.03
C LEU A 390 20.90 8.21 19.44
N GLU A 391 19.88 8.38 20.27
CA GLU A 391 20.04 8.57 21.71
C GLU A 391 20.52 7.29 22.42
N GLU A 392 21.09 7.39 23.61
CA GLU A 392 21.59 6.23 24.36
C GLU A 392 20.47 5.22 24.70
N ALA A 393 19.25 5.71 24.97
CA ALA A 393 18.08 4.86 25.19
C ALA A 393 17.72 4.05 23.92
N ASP A 394 17.79 4.66 22.74
CA ASP A 394 17.54 4.00 21.46
C ASP A 394 18.60 2.96 21.13
N LYS A 395 19.89 3.31 21.34
CA LYS A 395 20.99 2.35 21.18
C LYS A 395 20.80 1.12 22.04
N LYS A 396 20.35 1.30 23.29
CA LYS A 396 20.07 0.19 24.20
C LYS A 396 18.89 -0.67 23.70
N ASN A 397 17.80 -0.05 23.24
CA ASN A 397 16.64 -0.77 22.73
C ASN A 397 16.99 -1.57 21.46
N ILE A 398 17.67 -0.93 20.51
CA ILE A 398 18.12 -1.58 19.26
C ILE A 398 19.10 -2.72 19.57
N LYS A 399 20.02 -2.53 20.54
CA LYS A 399 20.92 -3.58 20.96
C LYS A 399 20.18 -4.77 21.57
N THR A 400 19.16 -4.52 22.40
CA THR A 400 18.32 -5.59 22.96
C THR A 400 17.59 -6.36 21.84
N ALA A 401 17.01 -5.66 20.87
CA ALA A 401 16.38 -6.27 19.70
C ALA A 401 17.38 -7.10 18.87
N PHE A 402 18.60 -6.60 18.68
CA PHE A 402 19.67 -7.33 17.99
C PHE A 402 20.08 -8.61 18.74
N ASP A 403 20.28 -8.52 20.06
CA ASP A 403 20.65 -9.65 20.91
C ASP A 403 19.54 -10.73 20.91
N ASN A 404 18.27 -10.33 20.77
CA ASN A 404 17.11 -11.19 20.63
C ASN A 404 16.90 -11.72 19.18
N SER A 405 17.73 -11.33 18.21
CA SER A 405 17.56 -11.67 16.79
C SER A 405 16.24 -11.21 16.19
N GLU A 406 15.74 -10.06 16.63
CA GLU A 406 14.52 -9.46 16.13
C GLU A 406 14.69 -8.93 14.70
N SER A 407 13.56 -8.75 14.02
CA SER A 407 13.50 -8.17 12.68
C SER A 407 13.09 -6.69 12.77
N ALA A 408 13.58 -5.92 11.81
CA ALA A 408 13.09 -4.59 11.53
C ALA A 408 12.21 -4.60 10.28
N SER A 409 11.26 -3.68 10.19
CA SER A 409 10.34 -3.57 9.05
C SER A 409 10.25 -2.14 8.55
N ILE A 410 9.80 -1.97 7.31
CA ILE A 410 9.46 -0.68 6.71
C ILE A 410 8.04 -0.77 6.19
N GLY A 411 7.19 0.18 6.62
CA GLY A 411 5.78 0.19 6.30
C GLY A 411 4.98 -0.93 6.96
N ASP A 412 3.67 -0.83 6.86
CA ASP A 412 2.74 -1.83 7.38
C ASP A 412 2.53 -2.97 6.36
N SER A 413 2.35 -4.18 6.88
CA SER A 413 1.86 -5.32 6.11
C SER A 413 0.35 -5.23 6.00
N VAL A 414 -0.18 -4.96 4.80
CA VAL A 414 -1.62 -4.85 4.53
C VAL A 414 -2.04 -5.94 3.57
N ASP A 415 -2.72 -6.96 4.08
CA ASP A 415 -3.17 -8.12 3.29
C ASP A 415 -4.37 -7.76 2.41
N PHE A 416 -4.13 -6.87 1.47
CA PHE A 416 -5.06 -6.45 0.43
C PHE A 416 -4.29 -6.05 -0.82
N ARG A 417 -4.84 -6.33 -2.01
CA ARG A 417 -4.24 -5.93 -3.29
C ARG A 417 -4.69 -4.51 -3.65
N GLY A 418 -4.12 -3.53 -2.98
CA GLY A 418 -4.34 -2.11 -3.22
C GLY A 418 -3.41 -1.52 -4.27
N ILE A 419 -3.39 -0.18 -4.35
CA ILE A 419 -2.58 0.57 -5.32
C ILE A 419 -1.08 0.26 -5.18
N PRO A 420 -0.48 0.22 -3.96
CA PRO A 420 0.94 -0.11 -3.81
C PRO A 420 1.31 -1.48 -4.38
N TYR A 421 0.43 -2.48 -4.23
CA TYR A 421 0.64 -3.80 -4.82
C TYR A 421 0.73 -3.72 -6.36
N TYR A 422 -0.23 -3.08 -7.02
CA TYR A 422 -0.21 -2.97 -8.49
C TYR A 422 0.97 -2.14 -9.00
N MET A 423 1.35 -1.09 -8.29
CA MET A 423 2.53 -0.29 -8.62
C MET A 423 3.83 -1.08 -8.46
N SER A 424 3.93 -1.90 -7.40
CA SER A 424 5.06 -2.80 -7.18
C SER A 424 5.17 -3.84 -8.30
N GLN A 425 4.06 -4.48 -8.70
CA GLN A 425 4.03 -5.44 -9.79
C GLN A 425 4.42 -4.80 -11.14
N LEU A 426 3.97 -3.59 -11.40
CA LEU A 426 4.35 -2.84 -12.60
C LEU A 426 5.85 -2.52 -12.60
N ASN A 427 6.41 -2.13 -11.47
CA ASN A 427 7.85 -1.86 -11.34
C ASN A 427 8.68 -3.14 -11.50
N GLU A 428 8.28 -4.25 -10.89
CA GLU A 428 8.93 -5.55 -11.05
C GLU A 428 8.98 -5.96 -12.53
N PHE A 429 7.83 -5.84 -13.21
CA PHE A 429 7.74 -6.11 -14.64
C PHE A 429 8.72 -5.26 -15.45
N ILE A 430 8.70 -3.93 -15.24
CA ILE A 430 9.53 -2.99 -15.99
C ILE A 430 11.02 -3.23 -15.73
N ARG A 431 11.41 -3.44 -14.47
CA ARG A 431 12.80 -3.75 -14.10
C ARG A 431 13.30 -5.01 -14.78
N THR A 432 12.52 -6.09 -14.67
CA THR A 432 12.85 -7.38 -15.25
C THR A 432 12.89 -7.31 -16.78
N PHE A 433 11.91 -6.63 -17.39
CA PHE A 433 11.86 -6.43 -18.82
C PHE A 433 13.08 -5.63 -19.33
N SER A 434 13.37 -4.49 -18.67
CA SER A 434 14.50 -3.63 -19.04
C SER A 434 15.83 -4.38 -18.92
N ALA A 435 16.02 -5.10 -17.81
CA ALA A 435 17.25 -5.86 -17.58
C ALA A 435 17.48 -6.91 -18.67
N ASN A 436 16.44 -7.69 -19.00
CA ASN A 436 16.55 -8.72 -20.04
C ASN A 436 16.81 -8.14 -21.44
N VAL A 437 16.12 -7.04 -21.80
CA VAL A 437 16.34 -6.41 -23.11
C VAL A 437 17.72 -5.78 -23.19
N ASN A 438 18.15 -5.07 -22.15
CA ASN A 438 19.48 -4.45 -22.11
C ASN A 438 20.59 -5.50 -22.14
N GLN A 439 20.42 -6.63 -21.44
CA GLN A 439 21.38 -7.73 -21.50
C GLN A 439 21.60 -8.22 -22.95
N LEU A 440 20.51 -8.38 -23.72
CA LEU A 440 20.59 -8.77 -25.12
C LEU A 440 21.24 -7.69 -25.98
N GLN A 441 20.92 -6.42 -25.76
CA GLN A 441 21.51 -5.27 -26.45
C GLN A 441 23.02 -5.18 -26.19
N ASN A 442 23.43 -5.25 -24.94
CA ASN A 442 24.83 -5.14 -24.52
C ASN A 442 25.69 -6.36 -24.97
N ALA A 443 25.04 -7.50 -25.24
CA ALA A 443 25.72 -8.68 -25.79
C ALA A 443 25.95 -8.58 -27.32
N GLY A 444 25.21 -7.70 -28.00
CA GLY A 444 25.27 -7.52 -29.44
C GLY A 444 26.20 -6.40 -29.90
N TYR A 445 26.18 -6.15 -31.22
CA TYR A 445 26.90 -5.06 -31.89
C TYR A 445 25.95 -4.20 -32.70
N ASP A 446 26.21 -2.89 -32.69
CA ASP A 446 25.48 -1.88 -33.45
C ASP A 446 25.90 -1.85 -34.94
N MET A 447 25.38 -0.90 -35.73
CA MET A 447 25.75 -0.76 -37.15
C MET A 447 27.18 -0.28 -37.39
N ASP A 448 27.77 0.39 -36.43
CA ASP A 448 29.15 0.92 -36.50
C ASP A 448 30.13 -0.04 -35.84
N ASN A 449 29.69 -1.28 -35.55
CA ASN A 449 30.47 -2.34 -34.94
C ASN A 449 30.96 -2.06 -33.51
N ASN A 450 30.25 -1.20 -32.78
CA ASN A 450 30.44 -0.98 -31.37
C ASN A 450 29.56 -1.91 -30.55
N LYS A 451 29.92 -2.17 -29.28
CA LYS A 451 29.04 -2.87 -28.36
C LYS A 451 27.72 -2.08 -28.20
N GLY A 452 26.62 -2.82 -28.19
CA GLY A 452 25.30 -2.24 -27.95
C GLY A 452 25.23 -1.53 -26.60
N VAL A 453 24.33 -0.56 -26.54
CA VAL A 453 24.05 0.25 -25.34
C VAL A 453 22.69 -0.13 -24.74
N ASP A 454 22.45 0.22 -23.49
CA ASP A 454 21.13 0.02 -22.87
C ASP A 454 20.02 0.63 -23.72
N LEU A 455 19.01 -0.16 -24.07
CA LEU A 455 17.83 0.31 -24.79
C LEU A 455 16.82 0.99 -23.85
N PHE A 456 16.68 0.46 -22.64
CA PHE A 456 15.77 1.00 -21.62
C PHE A 456 16.56 1.43 -20.39
N VAL A 457 16.23 2.62 -19.90
CA VAL A 457 16.95 3.27 -18.80
C VAL A 457 15.96 3.92 -17.83
N GLY A 458 16.44 4.29 -16.64
CA GLY A 458 15.69 5.11 -15.71
C GLY A 458 16.15 6.56 -15.76
N LEU A 459 15.26 7.46 -15.32
CA LEU A 459 15.60 8.85 -15.02
C LEU A 459 15.94 9.01 -13.54
N ASP A 460 16.98 9.77 -13.25
CA ASP A 460 17.29 10.17 -11.89
C ASP A 460 16.21 11.13 -11.36
N SER A 461 15.78 10.89 -10.13
CA SER A 461 14.65 11.62 -9.51
C SER A 461 14.91 13.08 -9.20
N GLN A 462 16.17 13.49 -9.17
CA GLN A 462 16.55 14.85 -8.78
C GLN A 462 17.02 15.69 -9.96
N THR A 463 17.65 15.06 -10.94
CA THR A 463 18.30 15.77 -12.05
C THR A 463 17.64 15.54 -13.41
N ASP A 464 16.68 14.61 -13.50
CA ASP A 464 16.06 14.12 -14.74
C ASP A 464 17.10 13.63 -15.79
N LYS A 465 18.34 13.38 -15.34
CA LYS A 465 19.37 12.78 -16.18
C LYS A 465 19.12 11.28 -16.36
N GLN A 466 19.49 10.79 -17.51
CA GLN A 466 19.45 9.36 -17.81
C GLN A 466 20.48 8.61 -16.96
N MET A 467 20.07 7.49 -16.37
CA MET A 467 20.94 6.62 -15.57
C MET A 467 21.51 5.51 -16.44
N ASN A 468 22.82 5.24 -16.29
CA ASN A 468 23.43 4.03 -16.82
C ASN A 468 23.15 2.86 -15.88
N MET A 469 22.60 1.77 -16.42
CA MET A 469 22.11 0.67 -15.60
C MET A 469 23.19 -0.36 -15.29
N ILE A 470 23.25 -0.75 -14.03
CA ILE A 470 24.08 -1.87 -13.58
C ILE A 470 23.17 -3.04 -13.28
N GLU A 471 23.35 -4.11 -14.02
CA GLU A 471 22.54 -5.31 -13.90
C GLU A 471 23.24 -6.33 -13.01
N LEU A 472 22.50 -6.86 -12.02
CA LEU A 472 22.88 -8.05 -11.26
C LEU A 472 21.75 -9.07 -11.35
N ILE A 473 22.02 -10.20 -11.98
CA ILE A 473 21.07 -11.31 -12.09
C ILE A 473 21.66 -12.55 -11.43
N ARG A 474 20.85 -13.27 -10.67
CA ARG A 474 21.18 -14.64 -10.26
C ARG A 474 20.51 -15.62 -11.21
N ASN A 475 21.30 -16.37 -11.94
CA ASN A 475 20.77 -17.39 -12.83
C ASN A 475 20.32 -18.61 -12.03
N THR A 476 19.04 -18.97 -12.14
CA THR A 476 18.44 -20.10 -11.41
C THR A 476 18.89 -21.47 -11.92
N LYS A 477 19.42 -21.54 -13.15
CA LYS A 477 19.86 -22.80 -13.77
C LYS A 477 21.25 -23.23 -13.31
N ASP A 478 22.18 -22.28 -13.21
CA ASP A 478 23.56 -22.56 -12.82
C ASP A 478 23.96 -22.01 -11.44
N GLY A 479 23.09 -21.21 -10.82
CA GLY A 479 23.27 -20.66 -9.48
C GLY A 479 24.27 -19.51 -9.36
N TYR A 480 24.87 -19.06 -10.45
CA TYR A 480 25.86 -17.98 -10.45
C TYR A 480 25.19 -16.61 -10.55
N TYR A 481 25.86 -15.59 -10.02
CA TYR A 481 25.53 -14.21 -10.29
C TYR A 481 26.14 -13.73 -11.58
N TYR A 482 25.44 -12.89 -12.32
CA TYR A 482 25.91 -12.21 -13.52
C TYR A 482 25.84 -10.70 -13.29
N LEU A 483 26.95 -10.01 -13.46
CA LEU A 483 27.08 -8.58 -13.41
C LEU A 483 27.32 -8.04 -14.82
N ASN A 484 26.37 -7.27 -15.35
CA ASN A 484 26.40 -6.78 -16.74
C ASN A 484 26.77 -7.89 -17.74
N GLY A 485 26.08 -9.02 -17.65
CA GLY A 485 26.29 -10.18 -18.53
C GLY A 485 27.55 -11.01 -18.28
N SER A 486 28.42 -10.61 -17.36
CA SER A 486 29.62 -11.37 -16.99
C SER A 486 29.36 -12.23 -15.77
N LYS A 487 29.68 -13.53 -15.85
CA LYS A 487 29.53 -14.46 -14.72
C LYS A 487 30.49 -14.10 -13.59
N VAL A 488 30.00 -14.01 -12.36
CA VAL A 488 30.76 -13.58 -11.19
C VAL A 488 31.32 -14.79 -10.45
N PHE A 489 32.63 -14.75 -10.19
CA PHE A 489 33.31 -15.77 -9.42
C PHE A 489 33.99 -15.19 -8.18
N SER A 490 33.84 -15.89 -7.04
CA SER A 490 34.67 -15.63 -5.88
C SER A 490 36.05 -16.24 -6.09
N GLY A 491 37.07 -15.45 -6.02
CA GLY A 491 38.44 -15.95 -6.13
C GLY A 491 39.41 -14.88 -6.59
N LYS A 492 40.70 -15.13 -6.40
CA LYS A 492 41.76 -14.28 -6.96
C LYS A 492 42.27 -14.92 -8.23
N VAL A 493 42.37 -14.12 -9.28
CA VAL A 493 43.24 -14.48 -10.42
C VAL A 493 44.67 -14.13 -9.98
N THR A 494 45.44 -15.14 -9.66
CA THR A 494 46.82 -14.99 -9.19
C THR A 494 47.79 -15.02 -10.37
N GLY A 495 48.88 -14.25 -10.26
CA GLY A 495 49.83 -14.02 -11.30
C GLY A 495 50.45 -15.27 -11.90
N GLY A 496 50.06 -15.54 -13.13
CA GLY A 496 50.95 -15.95 -14.16
C GLY A 496 51.63 -14.70 -14.75
N THR A 497 52.54 -14.85 -15.66
CA THR A 497 53.00 -13.73 -16.49
C THR A 497 51.79 -12.97 -17.03
N THR A 498 51.91 -11.67 -17.32
CA THR A 498 50.88 -10.82 -17.92
C THR A 498 50.14 -11.45 -19.10
N ASP A 499 50.69 -12.54 -19.64
CA ASP A 499 50.18 -13.25 -20.82
C ASP A 499 49.38 -14.54 -20.52
N ALA A 500 49.37 -15.05 -19.27
CA ALA A 500 48.61 -16.23 -18.87
C ALA A 500 48.16 -16.18 -17.40
N PRO A 501 47.13 -15.41 -17.09
CA PRO A 501 46.57 -15.37 -15.74
C PRO A 501 45.92 -16.72 -15.37
N LYS A 502 46.09 -17.15 -14.11
CA LYS A 502 45.54 -18.40 -13.58
C LYS A 502 44.58 -18.12 -12.42
N ALA A 503 43.55 -18.93 -12.34
CA ALA A 503 42.66 -18.90 -11.16
C ALA A 503 43.43 -19.39 -9.91
N ALA A 504 43.06 -18.89 -8.74
CA ALA A 504 43.60 -19.37 -7.47
C ALA A 504 43.30 -20.86 -7.29
N ALA A 505 44.29 -21.63 -6.86
CA ALA A 505 44.15 -23.08 -6.66
C ALA A 505 43.01 -23.38 -5.63
N GLY A 506 42.14 -24.33 -5.97
CA GLY A 506 41.00 -24.74 -5.15
C GLY A 506 39.81 -23.78 -5.19
N SER A 507 39.82 -22.74 -6.05
CA SER A 507 38.69 -21.82 -6.21
C SER A 507 37.63 -22.39 -7.14
N ASP A 508 36.38 -21.90 -6.98
CA ASP A 508 35.28 -22.24 -7.89
C ASP A 508 35.60 -21.86 -9.34
N LEU A 509 36.37 -20.80 -9.54
CA LEU A 509 36.81 -20.38 -10.86
C LEU A 509 37.78 -21.41 -11.46
N GLU A 510 38.73 -21.96 -10.69
CA GLU A 510 39.66 -23.00 -11.19
C GLU A 510 38.86 -24.24 -11.61
N SER A 511 37.95 -24.70 -10.77
CA SER A 511 37.07 -25.84 -11.08
C SER A 511 36.24 -25.58 -12.34
N TYR A 512 35.71 -24.37 -12.50
CA TYR A 512 34.92 -23.97 -13.65
C TYR A 512 35.77 -23.99 -14.95
N LEU A 513 36.95 -23.39 -14.91
CA LEU A 513 37.87 -23.38 -16.05
C LEU A 513 38.27 -24.81 -16.48
N THR A 514 38.59 -25.67 -15.51
CA THR A 514 38.98 -27.05 -15.76
C THR A 514 37.84 -27.86 -16.37
N ASN A 515 36.64 -27.75 -15.82
CA ASN A 515 35.47 -28.52 -16.27
C ASN A 515 35.01 -28.14 -17.68
N ASN A 516 35.23 -26.89 -18.11
CA ASN A 516 34.82 -26.39 -19.41
C ASN A 516 35.96 -26.26 -20.42
N GLU A 517 37.20 -26.68 -20.05
CA GLU A 517 38.38 -26.54 -20.88
C GLU A 517 38.68 -25.08 -21.31
N TYR A 518 38.38 -24.13 -20.41
CA TYR A 518 38.59 -22.71 -20.68
C TYR A 518 39.95 -22.22 -20.19
N THR A 519 40.49 -21.21 -20.89
CA THR A 519 41.69 -20.47 -20.50
C THR A 519 41.36 -18.97 -20.39
N ILE A 520 42.06 -18.25 -19.50
CA ILE A 520 41.88 -16.81 -19.32
C ILE A 520 42.73 -16.06 -20.34
N LYS A 521 42.10 -15.13 -21.12
CA LYS A 521 42.81 -14.27 -22.05
C LYS A 521 43.72 -13.28 -21.31
N GLY A 522 44.94 -13.06 -21.81
CA GLY A 522 46.10 -12.46 -21.12
C GLY A 522 46.00 -11.00 -20.69
N LYS A 523 44.90 -10.27 -20.93
CA LYS A 523 44.70 -8.91 -20.39
C LYS A 523 43.38 -8.82 -19.66
N SER A 524 43.43 -8.39 -18.37
CA SER A 524 42.24 -8.03 -17.59
C SER A 524 41.84 -6.60 -17.92
N GLU A 525 40.57 -6.40 -18.21
CA GLU A 525 39.97 -5.05 -18.19
C GLU A 525 39.61 -4.72 -16.75
N THR A 526 40.05 -3.56 -16.24
CA THR A 526 39.62 -3.08 -14.93
C THR A 526 38.18 -2.64 -15.05
N ALA A 527 37.26 -3.43 -14.53
CA ALA A 527 35.88 -3.05 -14.45
C ALA A 527 35.72 -2.16 -13.21
N VAL A 528 35.69 -0.86 -13.40
CA VAL A 528 35.30 0.07 -12.35
C VAL A 528 33.78 0.00 -12.20
N SER A 529 33.30 -0.59 -11.13
CA SER A 529 31.90 -0.44 -10.74
C SER A 529 31.72 0.97 -10.17
N ALA A 530 30.86 1.76 -10.76
CA ALA A 530 30.53 3.09 -10.29
C ALA A 530 29.90 3.14 -8.87
N ASN A 531 29.54 1.99 -8.31
CA ASN A 531 28.92 1.82 -7.00
C ASN A 531 29.83 1.15 -5.96
N GLY A 532 31.15 1.28 -6.07
CA GLY A 532 32.08 0.93 -5.00
C GLY A 532 32.54 -0.53 -4.96
N ILE A 533 32.15 -1.38 -5.90
CA ILE A 533 32.77 -2.69 -6.09
C ILE A 533 33.82 -2.58 -7.18
N SER A 534 35.06 -2.69 -6.77
CA SER A 534 36.19 -2.87 -7.70
C SER A 534 36.34 -4.32 -8.03
N GLY A 535 36.65 -4.63 -9.28
CA GLY A 535 36.90 -5.97 -9.73
C GLY A 535 37.55 -5.98 -11.11
N LYS A 536 37.87 -7.14 -11.59
CA LYS A 536 38.47 -7.33 -12.89
C LYS A 536 37.58 -8.19 -13.77
N LYS A 537 37.38 -7.73 -14.98
CA LYS A 537 36.70 -8.48 -16.04
C LYS A 537 37.75 -9.26 -16.85
N TYR A 538 37.46 -10.51 -17.11
CA TYR A 538 38.32 -11.38 -17.93
C TYR A 538 37.49 -12.01 -19.04
N THR A 539 38.12 -12.19 -20.20
CA THR A 539 37.55 -12.97 -21.30
C THR A 539 38.11 -14.40 -21.21
N LEU A 540 37.23 -15.37 -21.33
CA LEU A 540 37.61 -16.78 -21.40
C LEU A 540 37.68 -17.23 -22.86
N LEU A 541 38.70 -18.01 -23.15
CA LEU A 541 38.91 -18.66 -24.44
C LEU A 541 38.56 -20.13 -24.32
N ASP A 542 37.88 -20.67 -25.32
CA ASP A 542 37.65 -22.10 -25.47
C ASP A 542 38.92 -22.87 -25.88
N LYS A 543 38.79 -24.18 -26.04
CA LYS A 543 39.88 -25.07 -26.48
C LYS A 543 40.45 -24.72 -27.86
N ASN A 544 39.71 -23.99 -28.69
CA ASN A 544 40.13 -23.54 -30.02
C ASN A 544 40.81 -22.17 -29.98
N GLY A 545 40.83 -21.52 -28.82
CA GLY A 545 41.35 -20.17 -28.63
C GLY A 545 40.36 -19.06 -29.03
N GLU A 546 39.07 -19.42 -29.22
CA GLU A 546 38.00 -18.45 -29.51
C GLU A 546 37.37 -17.90 -28.22
N GLU A 547 36.88 -16.66 -28.25
CA GLU A 547 36.23 -16.03 -27.11
C GLU A 547 34.92 -16.74 -26.80
N ALA A 548 34.83 -17.37 -25.63
CA ALA A 548 33.68 -18.15 -25.20
C ALA A 548 32.73 -17.31 -24.33
N GLU A 549 33.23 -16.71 -23.27
CA GLU A 549 32.43 -15.89 -22.35
C GLU A 549 33.29 -14.88 -21.57
N THR A 550 32.62 -13.95 -20.86
CA THR A 550 33.29 -13.01 -19.96
C THR A 550 32.95 -13.31 -18.51
N ILE A 551 33.91 -13.20 -17.63
CA ILE A 551 33.77 -13.36 -16.19
C ILE A 551 34.17 -12.08 -15.46
N PHE A 552 33.57 -11.85 -14.29
CA PHE A 552 33.94 -10.79 -13.38
C PHE A 552 34.42 -11.38 -12.06
N VAL A 553 35.58 -10.91 -11.59
CA VAL A 553 36.16 -11.33 -10.32
C VAL A 553 36.26 -10.09 -9.43
N PRO A 554 35.41 -9.94 -8.38
CA PRO A 554 35.47 -8.83 -7.46
C PRO A 554 36.79 -8.81 -6.69
N ASP A 555 37.32 -7.63 -6.38
CA ASP A 555 38.49 -7.46 -5.50
C ASP A 555 38.18 -7.92 -4.07
N ASP A 556 36.93 -7.76 -3.61
CA ASP A 556 36.42 -8.35 -2.37
C ASP A 556 35.77 -9.70 -2.66
N SER A 557 36.38 -10.76 -2.16
CA SER A 557 35.94 -12.14 -2.40
C SER A 557 34.59 -12.51 -1.78
N LYS A 558 33.96 -11.62 -1.00
CA LYS A 558 32.70 -11.87 -0.28
C LYS A 558 31.50 -11.16 -0.92
N ASN A 559 31.71 -10.00 -1.52
CA ASN A 559 30.65 -9.15 -2.03
C ASN A 559 30.67 -9.11 -3.56
N VAL A 560 29.49 -9.32 -4.14
CA VAL A 560 29.28 -9.33 -5.59
C VAL A 560 28.94 -7.94 -6.10
N PHE A 561 28.13 -7.21 -5.34
CA PHE A 561 27.58 -5.94 -5.78
C PHE A 561 27.16 -5.09 -4.58
N THR A 562 27.35 -3.78 -4.68
CA THR A 562 26.81 -2.79 -3.71
C THR A 562 26.15 -1.67 -4.48
N PHE A 563 24.95 -1.27 -4.07
CA PHE A 563 24.30 -0.08 -4.59
C PHE A 563 23.75 0.79 -3.47
N SER A 564 23.57 2.09 -3.75
CA SER A 564 22.95 3.06 -2.87
C SER A 564 21.59 3.49 -3.40
N SER A 565 20.61 3.72 -2.51
CA SER A 565 19.32 4.31 -2.86
C SER A 565 19.47 5.77 -3.34
N SER A 566 20.52 6.47 -2.88
CA SER A 566 20.87 7.79 -3.37
C SER A 566 21.79 7.70 -4.58
N THR A 567 21.35 8.22 -5.71
CA THR A 567 22.19 8.35 -6.92
C THR A 567 23.26 9.42 -6.72
N LYS A 568 24.47 9.16 -7.21
CA LYS A 568 25.56 10.14 -7.26
C LYS A 568 26.11 10.21 -8.66
N GLU A 569 26.37 11.43 -9.10
CA GLU A 569 27.11 11.66 -10.34
C GLU A 569 28.56 11.22 -10.16
N SER A 570 29.05 10.43 -11.08
CA SER A 570 30.43 9.97 -11.11
C SER A 570 31.36 11.09 -11.63
N THR A 571 32.68 10.90 -11.50
CA THR A 571 33.70 11.86 -11.98
C THR A 571 33.66 12.07 -13.49
N ASP A 572 33.07 11.15 -14.25
CA ASP A 572 32.86 11.24 -15.70
C ASP A 572 31.54 11.96 -16.08
N GLY A 573 30.78 12.45 -15.08
CA GLY A 573 29.50 13.13 -15.30
C GLY A 573 28.31 12.19 -15.51
N ASN A 574 28.51 10.87 -15.43
CA ASN A 574 27.47 9.86 -15.58
C ASN A 574 26.84 9.50 -14.23
N ILE A 575 25.55 9.16 -14.24
CA ILE A 575 24.84 8.58 -13.10
C ILE A 575 24.72 7.08 -13.35
N TYR A 576 25.26 6.28 -12.45
CA TYR A 576 25.12 4.84 -12.48
C TYR A 576 24.16 4.37 -11.40
N SER A 577 23.31 3.41 -11.71
CA SER A 577 22.30 2.91 -10.77
C SER A 577 21.94 1.45 -11.04
N SER A 578 21.39 0.81 -10.02
CA SER A 578 20.77 -0.51 -10.18
C SER A 578 19.35 -0.36 -10.74
N TYR A 579 18.81 -1.45 -11.27
CA TYR A 579 17.43 -1.51 -11.74
C TYR A 579 16.40 -1.24 -10.64
N TYR A 580 16.76 -1.30 -9.37
CA TYR A 580 15.90 -0.85 -8.26
C TYR A 580 15.37 0.58 -8.47
N ASN A 581 16.20 1.49 -8.99
CA ASN A 581 15.82 2.88 -9.24
C ASN A 581 14.98 3.08 -10.52
N VAL A 582 14.82 2.04 -11.35
CA VAL A 582 13.89 2.07 -12.48
C VAL A 582 12.49 1.75 -11.98
N THR A 583 11.67 2.78 -11.87
CA THR A 583 10.24 2.65 -11.58
C THR A 583 9.44 2.98 -12.84
N ALA A 584 8.17 2.56 -12.89
CA ALA A 584 7.29 2.90 -14.01
C ALA A 584 7.20 4.42 -14.25
N ALA A 585 7.28 5.22 -13.18
CA ALA A 585 7.28 6.67 -13.28
C ALA A 585 8.54 7.27 -13.94
N ARG A 586 9.65 6.53 -13.94
CA ARG A 586 10.98 7.00 -14.40
C ARG A 586 11.49 6.22 -15.61
N PHE A 587 10.76 5.21 -16.05
CA PHE A 587 11.13 4.33 -17.15
C PHE A 587 11.06 5.05 -18.50
N GLN A 588 12.08 4.89 -19.33
CA GLN A 588 12.10 5.43 -20.70
C GLN A 588 13.03 4.65 -21.60
N ALA A 589 12.86 4.81 -22.93
CA ALA A 589 13.86 4.40 -23.87
C ALA A 589 15.09 5.34 -23.78
N ASN A 590 16.26 4.80 -24.06
CA ASN A 590 17.51 5.56 -24.10
C ASN A 590 17.41 6.66 -25.18
N LYS A 591 17.56 7.91 -24.78
CA LYS A 591 17.42 9.08 -25.67
C LYS A 591 18.41 9.06 -26.82
N ASP A 592 19.60 8.50 -26.63
CA ASP A 592 20.61 8.39 -27.68
C ASP A 592 20.16 7.39 -28.74
N VAL A 593 19.56 6.25 -28.32
CA VAL A 593 19.00 5.24 -29.24
C VAL A 593 17.78 5.78 -29.97
N VAL A 594 16.90 6.53 -29.28
CA VAL A 594 15.73 7.16 -29.91
C VAL A 594 16.17 8.19 -30.96
N LYS A 595 17.24 8.93 -30.69
CA LYS A 595 17.81 9.90 -31.63
C LYS A 595 18.52 9.24 -32.81
N ASP A 596 19.22 8.15 -32.57
CA ASP A 596 19.96 7.40 -33.57
C ASP A 596 19.72 5.88 -33.43
N GLY A 597 18.76 5.35 -34.19
CA GLY A 597 18.40 3.93 -34.17
C GLY A 597 19.54 3.00 -34.61
N ARG A 598 20.66 3.49 -35.19
CA ARG A 598 21.82 2.68 -35.53
C ARG A 598 22.49 2.05 -34.30
N LEU A 599 22.30 2.66 -33.12
CA LEU A 599 22.82 2.17 -31.84
C LEU A 599 22.11 0.90 -31.33
N ILE A 600 20.97 0.50 -31.93
CA ILE A 600 20.33 -0.76 -31.59
C ILE A 600 21.23 -1.92 -32.05
N ALA A 601 21.59 -2.83 -31.15
CA ALA A 601 22.37 -3.99 -31.50
C ALA A 601 21.55 -5.00 -32.31
N ALA A 602 22.05 -5.42 -33.47
CA ALA A 602 21.39 -6.36 -34.35
C ALA A 602 22.33 -7.51 -34.83
N ALA A 603 23.61 -7.45 -34.47
CA ALA A 603 24.57 -8.49 -34.77
C ALA A 603 25.09 -9.15 -33.48
N LYS A 604 25.32 -10.46 -33.53
CA LYS A 604 25.89 -11.22 -32.41
C LYS A 604 27.44 -11.19 -32.41
N TYR A 605 28.04 -11.04 -33.59
CA TYR A 605 29.47 -10.99 -33.80
C TYR A 605 29.85 -9.72 -34.57
N SER A 606 31.04 -9.21 -34.27
CA SER A 606 31.64 -8.04 -34.94
C SER A 606 32.03 -8.32 -36.37
#